data_b42cdefe3e09a1ec536966d4a9d4631a
#
_entry.id   b42cdefe3e09a1ec536966d4a9d4631a
#
_cell.length_a   1.000
_cell.length_b   1.000
_cell.length_c   1.000
_cell.angle_alpha   90.00
_cell.angle_beta   90.00
_cell.angle_gamma   90.00
#
_symmetry.space_group_name_H-M   'P 1'
#
loop_
_entity.id
_entity.type
_entity.pdbx_description
1 polymer ?
#
loop_
_entity_poly.entity_id
_entity_poly.type
_entity_poly.pdbx_seq_one_letter_code
_entity_poly.pdbx_strand_id
1 'polypeptide(L)'
;RVYAFDVDGTLTPIRSCWRFIHNILNTVHRSRNYSKYFFEGLLSYDEWVAMELNLWKNIDVEVFKRIVYAIPWRNGIEDLVEFRHKKSRDIFIAISGGFNFLGERAVHELKFNSYIGVELEILNGRLTGYALSYPDFNGKGTELIEYLRSNSIEYSELICIGDNINDIDMFRHCDVSIAFCPSKNLRRDYINIFINSCNIRNLVNVLYTI
;
A
#
# COMPACT_ATOMS: atom_id res chain seq x y z
N ARG A 1 6.32 -9.39 -17.35
CA ARG A 1 6.63 -9.20 -15.93
C ARG A 1 5.46 -8.59 -15.17
N VAL A 2 5.42 -8.82 -13.86
CA VAL A 2 4.53 -8.11 -12.92
C VAL A 2 5.38 -7.34 -11.92
N TYR A 3 5.07 -6.07 -11.73
CA TYR A 3 5.65 -5.21 -10.70
C TYR A 3 4.59 -4.91 -9.65
N ALA A 4 4.79 -5.36 -8.42
CA ALA A 4 3.91 -5.08 -7.29
C ALA A 4 4.56 -4.06 -6.36
N PHE A 5 3.90 -2.94 -6.15
CA PHE A 5 4.39 -1.83 -5.34
C PHE A 5 3.54 -1.66 -4.09
N ASP A 6 4.18 -1.67 -2.94
CA ASP A 6 3.58 -1.06 -1.76
C ASP A 6 3.37 0.44 -2.00
N VAL A 7 2.43 1.03 -1.27
CA VAL A 7 2.06 2.46 -1.45
C VAL A 7 2.60 3.32 -0.31
N ASP A 8 2.21 3.00 0.92
CA ASP A 8 2.53 3.80 2.11
C ASP A 8 4.00 3.64 2.51
N GLY A 9 4.80 4.71 2.36
CA GLY A 9 6.24 4.65 2.60
C GLY A 9 7.06 4.25 1.38
N THR A 10 6.44 3.70 0.35
CA THR A 10 7.06 3.31 -0.92
C THR A 10 6.77 4.33 -2.02
N LEU A 11 5.55 4.39 -2.55
CA LEU A 11 5.15 5.37 -3.57
C LEU A 11 4.87 6.76 -2.96
N THR A 12 4.46 6.80 -1.71
CA THR A 12 4.27 8.04 -0.94
C THR A 12 5.35 8.19 0.13
N PRO A 13 5.70 9.40 0.57
CA PRO A 13 6.59 9.60 1.71
C PRO A 13 5.93 9.34 3.06
N ILE A 14 4.60 9.22 3.08
CA ILE A 14 3.80 8.94 4.28
C ILE A 14 3.82 7.44 4.55
N ARG A 15 4.34 7.02 5.71
CA ARG A 15 4.49 5.60 6.06
C ARG A 15 3.21 4.93 6.55
N SER A 16 2.13 5.69 6.75
CA SER A 16 0.80 5.19 7.10
C SER A 16 -0.25 6.23 6.76
N CYS A 17 -1.06 5.96 5.75
CA CYS A 17 -2.20 6.78 5.39
C CYS A 17 -3.26 6.79 6.51
N TRP A 18 -3.42 5.69 7.26
CA TRP A 18 -4.28 5.62 8.43
C TRP A 18 -3.90 6.70 9.45
N ARG A 19 -2.61 6.74 9.83
CA ARG A 19 -2.12 7.72 10.79
C ARG A 19 -2.23 9.16 10.28
N PHE A 20 -2.01 9.37 8.99
CA PHE A 20 -2.18 10.67 8.35
C PHE A 20 -3.63 11.16 8.49
N ILE A 21 -4.61 10.30 8.19
CA ILE A 21 -6.03 10.60 8.31
C ILE A 21 -6.44 10.84 9.76
N HIS A 22 -5.98 9.99 10.70
CA HIS A 22 -6.24 10.18 12.13
C HIS A 22 -5.73 11.53 12.66
N ASN A 23 -4.59 12.00 12.17
CA ASN A 23 -4.07 13.32 12.55
C ASN A 23 -4.98 14.44 12.04
N ILE A 24 -5.44 14.37 10.80
CA ILE A 24 -6.32 15.39 10.21
C ILE A 24 -7.69 15.39 10.90
N LEU A 25 -8.24 14.23 11.17
CA LEU A 25 -9.55 14.06 11.78
C LEU A 25 -9.52 14.12 13.32
N ASN A 26 -8.35 14.41 13.91
CA ASN A 26 -8.13 14.51 15.36
C ASN A 26 -8.56 13.26 16.15
N THR A 27 -8.40 12.08 15.56
CA THR A 27 -8.74 10.79 16.17
C THR A 27 -7.50 9.99 16.61
N VAL A 28 -6.29 10.54 16.42
CA VAL A 28 -5.00 9.88 16.67
C VAL A 28 -4.83 9.36 18.11
N HIS A 29 -5.41 10.03 19.11
CA HIS A 29 -5.30 9.58 20.50
C HIS A 29 -5.99 8.23 20.73
N ARG A 30 -7.18 8.04 20.14
CA ARG A 30 -7.92 6.78 20.22
C ARG A 30 -7.22 5.70 19.43
N SER A 31 -6.81 5.98 18.20
CA SER A 31 -6.07 5.07 17.33
C SER A 31 -4.79 4.54 18.00
N ARG A 32 -4.03 5.38 18.71
CA ARG A 32 -2.83 4.93 19.45
C ARG A 32 -3.15 3.86 20.50
N ASN A 33 -4.28 3.97 21.20
CA ASN A 33 -4.69 2.98 22.19
C ASN A 33 -5.07 1.66 21.51
N TYR A 34 -5.78 1.71 20.36
CA TYR A 34 -6.18 0.54 19.62
C TYR A 34 -4.96 -0.18 19.03
N SER A 35 -4.02 0.58 18.43
CA SER A 35 -2.76 0.02 17.95
C SER A 35 -1.96 -0.65 19.07
N LYS A 36 -1.89 -0.03 20.26
CA LYS A 36 -1.24 -0.63 21.43
C LYS A 36 -1.88 -1.97 21.80
N TYR A 37 -3.21 -2.04 21.88
CA TYR A 37 -3.91 -3.28 22.23
C TYR A 37 -3.69 -4.36 21.19
N PHE A 38 -3.66 -4.03 19.91
CA PHE A 38 -3.34 -4.98 18.84
C PHE A 38 -1.92 -5.55 19.01
N PHE A 39 -0.90 -4.70 19.16
CA PHE A 39 0.48 -5.16 19.30
C PHE A 39 0.76 -5.89 20.63
N GLU A 40 -0.05 -5.68 21.65
CA GLU A 40 -0.04 -6.45 22.91
C GLU A 40 -0.82 -7.79 22.80
N GLY A 41 -1.43 -8.08 21.66
CA GLY A 41 -2.21 -9.29 21.43
C GLY A 41 -3.59 -9.31 22.11
N LEU A 42 -4.09 -8.14 22.52
CA LEU A 42 -5.39 -7.97 23.17
C LEU A 42 -6.53 -7.79 22.17
N LEU A 43 -6.23 -7.52 20.91
CA LEU A 43 -7.17 -7.41 19.80
C LEU A 43 -6.69 -8.26 18.63
N SER A 44 -7.62 -8.91 17.93
CA SER A 44 -7.38 -9.44 16.60
C SER A 44 -7.18 -8.31 15.59
N TYR A 45 -6.65 -8.63 14.40
CA TYR A 45 -6.53 -7.64 13.33
C TYR A 45 -7.87 -7.09 12.89
N ASP A 46 -8.89 -7.95 12.77
CA ASP A 46 -10.26 -7.56 12.39
C ASP A 46 -10.88 -6.61 13.42
N GLU A 47 -10.73 -6.89 14.70
CA GLU A 47 -11.20 -6.01 15.77
C GLU A 47 -10.49 -4.65 15.73
N TRP A 48 -9.18 -4.66 15.51
CA TRP A 48 -8.43 -3.41 15.37
C TRP A 48 -8.91 -2.58 14.19
N VAL A 49 -9.03 -3.17 12.99
CA VAL A 49 -9.55 -2.50 11.78
C VAL A 49 -10.95 -1.94 12.03
N ALA A 50 -11.85 -2.72 12.62
CA ALA A 50 -13.21 -2.28 12.92
C ALA A 50 -13.24 -1.09 13.89
N MET A 51 -12.42 -1.11 14.94
CA MET A 51 -12.31 0.00 15.90
C MET A 51 -11.76 1.27 15.26
N GLU A 52 -10.73 1.16 14.40
CA GLU A 52 -10.15 2.28 13.68
C GLU A 52 -11.17 2.90 12.71
N LEU A 53 -11.85 2.10 11.90
CA LEU A 53 -12.84 2.58 10.93
C LEU A 53 -14.06 3.21 11.61
N ASN A 54 -14.49 2.68 12.75
CA ASN A 54 -15.62 3.25 13.49
C ASN A 54 -15.34 4.69 13.97
N LEU A 55 -14.07 5.09 14.12
CA LEU A 55 -13.71 6.48 14.43
C LEU A 55 -14.08 7.46 13.31
N TRP A 56 -14.28 6.95 12.11
CA TRP A 56 -14.60 7.73 10.90
C TRP A 56 -16.04 7.52 10.40
N LYS A 57 -16.85 6.81 11.18
CA LYS A 57 -18.28 6.62 10.87
C LYS A 57 -18.98 7.96 10.63
N ASN A 58 -19.86 8.00 9.63
CA ASN A 58 -20.64 9.15 9.19
C ASN A 58 -19.84 10.30 8.54
N ILE A 59 -18.54 10.15 8.34
CA ILE A 59 -17.77 11.11 7.54
C ILE A 59 -18.25 11.02 6.09
N ASP A 60 -18.44 12.18 5.47
CA ASP A 60 -18.74 12.29 4.05
C ASP A 60 -17.58 11.72 3.21
N VAL A 61 -17.90 10.86 2.24
CA VAL A 61 -16.87 10.16 1.45
C VAL A 61 -16.01 11.12 0.64
N GLU A 62 -16.58 12.22 0.13
CA GLU A 62 -15.82 13.20 -0.65
C GLU A 62 -14.84 13.98 0.25
N VAL A 63 -15.21 14.23 1.50
CA VAL A 63 -14.28 14.80 2.50
C VAL A 63 -13.15 13.82 2.78
N PHE A 64 -13.46 12.55 3.01
CA PHE A 64 -12.46 11.51 3.24
C PHE A 64 -11.51 11.35 2.04
N LYS A 65 -12.05 11.30 0.82
CA LYS A 65 -11.26 11.24 -0.43
C LYS A 65 -10.29 12.43 -0.55
N ARG A 66 -10.76 13.65 -0.26
CA ARG A 66 -9.86 14.83 -0.31
C ARG A 66 -8.70 14.72 0.66
N ILE A 67 -8.93 14.16 1.86
CA ILE A 67 -7.86 13.92 2.84
C ILE A 67 -6.85 12.91 2.26
N VAL A 68 -7.32 11.79 1.72
CA VAL A 68 -6.46 10.78 1.12
C VAL A 68 -5.70 11.33 -0.09
N TYR A 69 -6.35 12.12 -0.92
CA TYR A 69 -5.77 12.72 -2.12
C TYR A 69 -4.75 13.83 -1.82
N ALA A 70 -4.77 14.39 -0.61
CA ALA A 70 -3.75 15.32 -0.14
C ALA A 70 -2.40 14.64 0.16
N ILE A 71 -2.34 13.30 0.23
CA ILE A 71 -1.09 12.57 0.40
C ILE A 71 -0.26 12.71 -0.88
N PRO A 72 0.96 13.29 -0.82
CA PRO A 72 1.77 13.51 -2.00
C PRO A 72 2.40 12.20 -2.49
N TRP A 73 2.69 12.11 -3.78
CA TRP A 73 3.63 11.11 -4.28
C TRP A 73 5.06 11.47 -3.87
N ARG A 74 5.90 10.46 -3.84
CA ARG A 74 7.33 10.64 -3.53
C ARG A 74 8.06 11.36 -4.67
N ASN A 75 9.11 12.10 -4.32
CA ASN A 75 9.94 12.80 -5.31
C ASN A 75 10.50 11.82 -6.36
N GLY A 76 10.46 12.23 -7.63
CA GLY A 76 10.88 11.43 -8.77
C GLY A 76 9.81 10.46 -9.27
N ILE A 77 8.56 10.61 -8.84
CA ILE A 77 7.46 9.72 -9.27
C ILE A 77 7.24 9.77 -10.79
N GLU A 78 7.53 10.89 -11.43
CA GLU A 78 7.50 11.07 -12.87
C GLU A 78 8.44 10.11 -13.63
N ASP A 79 9.59 9.77 -13.04
CA ASP A 79 10.51 8.78 -13.60
C ASP A 79 9.87 7.38 -13.63
N LEU A 80 9.07 7.05 -12.61
CA LEU A 80 8.33 5.78 -12.57
C LEU A 80 7.21 5.74 -13.62
N VAL A 81 6.51 6.85 -13.83
CA VAL A 81 5.49 6.96 -14.89
C VAL A 81 6.14 6.76 -16.27
N GLU A 82 7.30 7.36 -16.50
CA GLU A 82 8.05 7.16 -17.75
C GLU A 82 8.52 5.72 -17.91
N PHE A 83 9.05 5.10 -16.85
CA PHE A 83 9.41 3.68 -16.83
C PHE A 83 8.22 2.80 -17.17
N ARG A 84 7.06 3.05 -16.55
CA ARG A 84 5.82 2.34 -16.83
C ARG A 84 5.41 2.44 -18.31
N HIS A 85 5.53 3.61 -18.92
CA HIS A 85 5.24 3.78 -20.35
C HIS A 85 6.18 2.97 -21.23
N LYS A 86 7.47 2.93 -20.92
CA LYS A 86 8.47 2.12 -21.65
C LYS A 86 8.25 0.62 -21.50
N LYS A 87 7.69 0.21 -20.35
CA LYS A 87 7.34 -1.19 -20.04
C LYS A 87 5.85 -1.48 -20.27
N SER A 88 5.30 -1.03 -21.40
CA SER A 88 3.86 -1.06 -21.69
C SER A 88 3.22 -2.45 -21.70
N ARG A 89 4.01 -3.52 -21.90
CA ARG A 89 3.55 -4.91 -21.86
C ARG A 89 3.59 -5.54 -20.48
N ASP A 90 4.27 -4.90 -19.54
CA ASP A 90 4.38 -5.37 -18.16
C ASP A 90 3.19 -4.85 -17.33
N ILE A 91 2.89 -5.55 -16.26
CA ILE A 91 1.76 -5.24 -15.38
C ILE A 91 2.28 -4.59 -14.11
N PHE A 92 1.66 -3.48 -13.71
CA PHE A 92 1.99 -2.72 -12.52
C PHE A 92 0.79 -2.72 -11.58
N ILE A 93 0.99 -3.18 -10.35
CA ILE A 93 -0.04 -3.32 -9.33
C ILE A 93 0.38 -2.55 -8.09
N ALA A 94 -0.50 -1.69 -7.57
CA ALA A 94 -0.34 -1.11 -6.24
C ALA A 94 -0.98 -2.05 -5.21
N ILE A 95 -0.26 -2.39 -4.14
CA ILE A 95 -0.81 -3.20 -3.04
C ILE A 95 -0.52 -2.55 -1.69
N SER A 96 -1.54 -2.29 -0.90
CA SER A 96 -1.40 -1.55 0.34
C SER A 96 -2.38 -2.03 1.42
N GLY A 97 -1.95 -2.00 2.68
CA GLY A 97 -2.88 -2.01 3.81
C GLY A 97 -3.64 -0.68 3.99
N GLY A 98 -3.44 0.28 3.09
CA GLY A 98 -4.17 1.54 3.01
C GLY A 98 -5.38 1.46 2.08
N PHE A 99 -6.00 2.61 1.85
CA PHE A 99 -7.31 2.70 1.19
C PHE A 99 -7.22 2.63 -0.33
N ASN A 100 -8.22 1.99 -0.94
CA ASN A 100 -8.39 1.90 -2.39
C ASN A 100 -8.33 3.25 -3.10
N PHE A 101 -8.70 4.35 -2.44
CA PHE A 101 -8.58 5.69 -3.01
C PHE A 101 -7.14 6.08 -3.42
N LEU A 102 -6.11 5.60 -2.69
CA LEU A 102 -4.71 5.76 -3.12
C LEU A 102 -4.37 4.84 -4.28
N GLY A 103 -4.93 3.64 -4.29
CA GLY A 103 -4.81 2.72 -5.41
C GLY A 103 -5.44 3.26 -6.69
N GLU A 104 -6.64 3.84 -6.60
CA GLU A 104 -7.30 4.54 -7.71
C GLU A 104 -6.40 5.64 -8.29
N ARG A 105 -5.76 6.44 -7.42
CA ARG A 105 -4.79 7.44 -7.86
C ARG A 105 -3.59 6.82 -8.57
N ALA A 106 -3.07 5.68 -8.08
CA ALA A 106 -1.97 4.99 -8.76
C ALA A 106 -2.37 4.56 -10.17
N VAL A 107 -3.58 4.06 -10.38
CA VAL A 107 -4.09 3.73 -11.71
C VAL A 107 -4.23 4.98 -12.59
N HIS A 108 -4.82 6.04 -12.08
CA HIS A 108 -5.09 7.24 -12.86
C HIS A 108 -3.84 8.11 -13.12
N GLU A 109 -3.03 8.34 -12.10
CA GLU A 109 -1.90 9.27 -12.14
C GLU A 109 -0.60 8.57 -12.57
N LEU A 110 -0.34 7.34 -12.06
CA LEU A 110 0.90 6.59 -12.35
C LEU A 110 0.72 5.57 -13.49
N LYS A 111 -0.50 5.44 -14.03
CA LYS A 111 -0.83 4.51 -15.12
C LYS A 111 -0.63 3.03 -14.75
N PHE A 112 -0.79 2.69 -13.47
CA PHE A 112 -0.79 1.31 -13.03
C PHE A 112 -2.00 0.55 -13.59
N ASN A 113 -1.91 -0.76 -13.69
CA ASN A 113 -2.96 -1.60 -14.24
C ASN A 113 -4.07 -1.85 -13.22
N SER A 114 -3.71 -1.97 -11.95
CA SER A 114 -4.64 -2.32 -10.87
C SER A 114 -4.10 -1.95 -9.51
N TYR A 115 -4.94 -2.17 -8.50
CA TYR A 115 -4.59 -1.99 -7.09
C TYR A 115 -5.31 -3.01 -6.21
N ILE A 116 -4.73 -3.25 -5.03
CA ILE A 116 -5.29 -4.05 -3.94
C ILE A 116 -5.15 -3.22 -2.65
N GLY A 117 -6.24 -3.00 -1.93
CA GLY A 117 -6.23 -2.19 -0.72
C GLY A 117 -7.54 -2.30 0.05
N VAL A 118 -7.68 -1.48 1.09
CA VAL A 118 -8.88 -1.45 1.93
C VAL A 118 -10.03 -0.82 1.15
N GLU A 119 -11.10 -1.59 0.97
CA GLU A 119 -12.35 -1.12 0.38
C GLU A 119 -13.33 -0.73 1.48
N LEU A 120 -13.60 0.57 1.62
CA LEU A 120 -14.50 1.09 2.64
C LEU A 120 -15.98 0.89 2.23
N GLU A 121 -16.79 0.48 3.21
CA GLU A 121 -18.23 0.46 3.01
C GLU A 121 -18.81 1.88 3.08
N ILE A 122 -19.56 2.25 2.03
CA ILE A 122 -20.16 3.57 1.87
C ILE A 122 -21.66 3.41 1.70
N LEU A 123 -22.43 4.12 2.51
CA LEU A 123 -23.88 4.18 2.40
C LEU A 123 -24.34 5.65 2.36
N ASN A 124 -25.15 6.00 1.36
CA ASN A 124 -25.67 7.35 1.17
C ASN A 124 -24.57 8.43 1.17
N GLY A 125 -23.42 8.15 0.54
CA GLY A 125 -22.29 9.08 0.45
C GLY A 125 -21.48 9.25 1.75
N ARG A 126 -21.70 8.40 2.75
CA ARG A 126 -21.00 8.45 4.04
C ARG A 126 -20.35 7.12 4.39
N LEU A 127 -19.23 7.18 5.09
CA LEU A 127 -18.58 6.00 5.63
C LEU A 127 -19.47 5.36 6.70
N THR A 128 -19.68 4.05 6.61
CA THR A 128 -20.45 3.30 7.62
C THR A 128 -19.64 2.98 8.88
N GLY A 129 -18.30 3.07 8.79
CA GLY A 129 -17.37 2.64 9.82
C GLY A 129 -16.94 1.18 9.65
N TYR A 130 -17.21 0.58 8.48
CA TYR A 130 -16.80 -0.78 8.12
C TYR A 130 -16.03 -0.78 6.79
N ALA A 131 -15.33 -1.88 6.52
CA ALA A 131 -14.75 -2.18 5.22
C ALA A 131 -15.47 -3.39 4.61
N LEU A 132 -15.56 -3.39 3.27
CA LEU A 132 -16.05 -4.53 2.48
C LEU A 132 -14.95 -5.60 2.33
N SER A 133 -13.71 -5.16 2.17
CA SER A 133 -12.52 -6.01 2.10
C SER A 133 -11.27 -5.25 2.52
N TYR A 134 -10.26 -5.97 3.01
CA TYR A 134 -8.94 -5.43 3.31
C TYR A 134 -7.91 -6.55 3.33
N PRO A 135 -6.66 -6.28 2.87
CA PRO A 135 -5.56 -7.23 3.02
C PRO A 135 -5.26 -7.47 4.50
N ASP A 136 -4.98 -8.71 4.87
CA ASP A 136 -4.46 -9.02 6.20
C ASP A 136 -3.13 -8.29 6.44
N PHE A 137 -2.83 -8.00 7.70
CA PHE A 137 -1.60 -7.32 8.11
C PHE A 137 -0.34 -8.02 7.59
N ASN A 138 -0.35 -9.35 7.62
CA ASN A 138 0.74 -10.19 7.14
C ASN A 138 0.39 -10.96 5.85
N GLY A 139 -0.65 -10.56 5.12
CA GLY A 139 -1.23 -11.31 4.02
C GLY A 139 -1.06 -10.68 2.64
N LYS A 140 -0.27 -9.61 2.49
CA LYS A 140 -0.09 -8.93 1.20
C LYS A 140 0.35 -9.86 0.06
N GLY A 141 1.26 -10.79 0.35
CA GLY A 141 1.75 -11.75 -0.65
C GLY A 141 0.66 -12.70 -1.08
N THR A 142 -0.08 -13.26 -0.13
CA THR A 142 -1.21 -14.14 -0.39
C THR A 142 -2.26 -13.45 -1.25
N GLU A 143 -2.67 -12.24 -0.88
CA GLU A 143 -3.64 -11.41 -1.62
C GLU A 143 -3.17 -11.12 -3.05
N LEU A 144 -1.89 -10.79 -3.22
CA LEU A 144 -1.30 -10.56 -4.54
C LEU A 144 -1.38 -11.82 -5.42
N ILE A 145 -0.98 -12.97 -4.90
CA ILE A 145 -1.01 -14.23 -5.65
C ILE A 145 -2.44 -14.66 -5.99
N GLU A 146 -3.38 -14.49 -5.07
CA GLU A 146 -4.80 -14.76 -5.32
C GLU A 146 -5.37 -13.82 -6.38
N TYR A 147 -5.03 -12.54 -6.32
CA TYR A 147 -5.42 -11.56 -7.34
C TYR A 147 -4.89 -11.95 -8.72
N LEU A 148 -3.59 -12.29 -8.85
CA LEU A 148 -2.99 -12.70 -10.11
C LEU A 148 -3.67 -13.95 -10.69
N ARG A 149 -3.94 -14.94 -9.83
CA ARG A 149 -4.63 -16.18 -10.22
C ARG A 149 -6.06 -15.93 -10.67
N SER A 150 -6.83 -15.18 -9.89
CA SER A 150 -8.25 -14.90 -10.14
C SER A 150 -8.47 -14.09 -11.42
N ASN A 151 -7.49 -13.27 -11.81
CA ASN A 151 -7.52 -12.49 -13.03
C ASN A 151 -6.80 -13.16 -14.20
N SER A 152 -6.37 -14.43 -14.05
CA SER A 152 -5.64 -15.18 -15.09
C SER A 152 -4.42 -14.44 -15.63
N ILE A 153 -3.69 -13.74 -14.76
CA ILE A 153 -2.50 -12.96 -15.11
C ILE A 153 -1.31 -13.92 -15.15
N GLU A 154 -0.83 -14.22 -16.36
CA GLU A 154 0.41 -14.97 -16.55
C GLU A 154 1.62 -14.02 -16.56
N TYR A 155 2.69 -14.42 -15.90
CA TYR A 155 3.93 -13.66 -15.83
C TYR A 155 5.16 -14.57 -15.82
N SER A 156 6.27 -14.06 -16.34
CA SER A 156 7.57 -14.74 -16.30
C SER A 156 8.37 -14.40 -15.04
N GLU A 157 8.08 -13.28 -14.40
CA GLU A 157 8.80 -12.79 -13.24
C GLU A 157 7.93 -11.83 -12.44
N LEU A 158 7.91 -11.99 -11.12
CA LEU A 158 7.22 -11.13 -10.16
C LEU A 158 8.24 -10.32 -9.36
N ILE A 159 8.16 -9.00 -9.47
CA ILE A 159 9.07 -8.06 -8.82
C ILE A 159 8.26 -7.27 -7.79
N CYS A 160 8.66 -7.34 -6.52
CA CYS A 160 7.96 -6.68 -5.44
C CYS A 160 8.80 -5.57 -4.81
N ILE A 161 8.18 -4.43 -4.60
CA ILE A 161 8.80 -3.24 -4.04
C ILE A 161 8.04 -2.81 -2.79
N GLY A 162 8.75 -2.63 -1.67
CA GLY A 162 8.15 -2.21 -0.40
C GLY A 162 9.17 -1.59 0.54
N ASP A 163 8.73 -1.13 1.72
CA ASP A 163 9.60 -0.39 2.65
C ASP A 163 9.59 -0.93 4.08
N ASN A 164 8.66 -1.83 4.43
CA ASN A 164 8.40 -2.11 5.83
C ASN A 164 8.16 -3.61 6.13
N ILE A 165 7.99 -3.93 7.40
CA ILE A 165 7.85 -5.30 7.89
C ILE A 165 6.61 -6.02 7.35
N ASN A 166 5.53 -5.29 7.08
CA ASN A 166 4.29 -5.82 6.49
C ASN A 166 4.44 -6.19 5.00
N ASP A 167 5.58 -5.86 4.37
CA ASP A 167 5.90 -6.27 2.99
C ASP A 167 6.66 -7.59 2.92
N ILE A 168 7.11 -8.13 4.06
CA ILE A 168 7.91 -9.37 4.10
C ILE A 168 7.12 -10.54 3.51
N ASP A 169 5.81 -10.62 3.78
CA ASP A 169 4.98 -11.67 3.19
C ASP A 169 4.96 -11.54 1.65
N MET A 170 4.78 -10.33 1.14
CA MET A 170 4.86 -10.08 -0.30
C MET A 170 6.24 -10.45 -0.87
N PHE A 171 7.33 -10.09 -0.20
CA PHE A 171 8.69 -10.41 -0.63
C PHE A 171 8.97 -11.91 -0.72
N ARG A 172 8.33 -12.73 0.11
CA ARG A 172 8.47 -14.20 0.08
C ARG A 172 7.85 -14.85 -1.16
N HIS A 173 6.92 -14.17 -1.79
CA HIS A 173 6.21 -14.66 -2.98
C HIS A 173 6.81 -14.17 -4.30
N CYS A 174 7.83 -13.32 -4.27
CA CYS A 174 8.39 -12.68 -5.45
C CYS A 174 9.71 -13.31 -5.88
N ASP A 175 9.95 -13.27 -7.20
CA ASP A 175 11.24 -13.65 -7.77
C ASP A 175 12.33 -12.63 -7.44
N VAL A 176 11.96 -11.33 -7.46
CA VAL A 176 12.85 -10.23 -7.06
C VAL A 176 12.15 -9.34 -6.05
N SER A 177 12.75 -9.18 -4.89
CA SER A 177 12.27 -8.33 -3.80
C SER A 177 13.19 -7.13 -3.60
N ILE A 178 12.61 -5.93 -3.57
CA ILE A 178 13.31 -4.65 -3.46
C ILE A 178 12.80 -3.89 -2.24
N ALA A 179 13.67 -3.70 -1.25
CA ALA A 179 13.42 -2.76 -0.16
C ALA A 179 13.82 -1.36 -0.60
N PHE A 180 12.85 -0.48 -0.75
CA PHE A 180 13.05 0.90 -1.16
C PHE A 180 12.76 1.88 -0.02
N CYS A 181 13.72 2.76 0.30
CA CYS A 181 13.61 3.67 1.45
C CYS A 181 13.22 2.94 2.76
N PRO A 182 13.86 1.80 3.09
CA PRO A 182 13.38 0.86 4.08
C PRO A 182 13.27 1.47 5.47
N SER A 183 12.29 1.00 6.22
CA SER A 183 12.16 1.31 7.64
C SER A 183 13.33 0.71 8.43
N LYS A 184 13.69 1.33 9.57
CA LYS A 184 14.80 0.84 10.42
C LYS A 184 14.59 -0.58 10.96
N ASN A 185 13.34 -1.03 11.01
CA ASN A 185 12.97 -2.32 11.57
C ASN A 185 12.88 -3.43 10.51
N LEU A 186 13.03 -3.09 9.22
CA LEU A 186 12.99 -4.06 8.14
C LEU A 186 14.24 -4.94 8.17
N ARG A 187 14.04 -6.23 8.38
CA ARG A 187 15.12 -7.23 8.34
C ARG A 187 15.51 -7.52 6.89
N ARG A 188 16.76 -7.92 6.69
CA ARG A 188 17.29 -8.23 5.35
C ARG A 188 16.88 -9.59 4.80
N ASP A 189 16.25 -10.41 5.63
CA ASP A 189 15.78 -11.73 5.22
C ASP A 189 14.73 -11.60 4.10
N TYR A 190 14.87 -12.42 3.08
CA TYR A 190 13.96 -12.43 1.90
C TYR A 190 14.03 -11.19 1.00
N ILE A 191 15.08 -10.37 1.09
CA ILE A 191 15.20 -9.16 0.28
C ILE A 191 16.47 -9.25 -0.58
N ASN A 192 16.29 -9.18 -1.90
CA ASN A 192 17.38 -9.25 -2.87
C ASN A 192 18.14 -7.93 -2.98
N ILE A 193 17.41 -6.80 -3.00
CA ILE A 193 17.98 -5.48 -3.28
C ILE A 193 17.54 -4.48 -2.20
N PHE A 194 18.50 -3.73 -1.65
CA PHE A 194 18.25 -2.63 -0.71
C PHE A 194 18.62 -1.29 -1.33
N ILE A 195 17.66 -0.36 -1.38
CA ILE A 195 17.86 1.00 -1.86
C ILE A 195 17.57 1.97 -0.72
N ASN A 196 18.61 2.46 -0.07
CA ASN A 196 18.49 3.39 1.08
C ASN A 196 18.03 4.79 0.67
N SER A 197 18.07 5.11 -0.62
CA SER A 197 17.52 6.37 -1.13
C SER A 197 16.02 6.37 -1.08
N CYS A 198 15.44 7.56 -0.83
CA CYS A 198 14.00 7.77 -0.86
C CYS A 198 13.53 8.54 -2.12
N ASN A 199 14.37 8.67 -3.14
CA ASN A 199 14.00 9.25 -4.43
C ASN A 199 13.70 8.14 -5.42
N ILE A 200 12.52 8.17 -6.02
CA ILE A 200 12.01 7.15 -6.97
C ILE A 200 12.96 6.97 -8.17
N ARG A 201 13.67 8.01 -8.60
CA ARG A 201 14.67 7.90 -9.68
C ARG A 201 15.70 6.81 -9.39
N ASN A 202 16.15 6.67 -8.15
CA ASN A 202 17.12 5.63 -7.79
C ASN A 202 16.51 4.22 -7.84
N LEU A 203 15.23 4.08 -7.49
CA LEU A 203 14.50 2.84 -7.69
C LEU A 203 14.39 2.52 -9.19
N VAL A 204 13.97 3.48 -10.00
CA VAL A 204 13.81 3.30 -11.45
C VAL A 204 15.14 2.92 -12.11
N ASN A 205 16.27 3.53 -11.71
CA ASN A 205 17.58 3.15 -12.21
C ASN A 205 17.88 1.66 -11.95
N VAL A 206 17.52 1.14 -10.77
CA VAL A 206 17.68 -0.29 -10.46
C VAL A 206 16.72 -1.13 -11.30
N LEU A 207 15.46 -0.71 -11.47
CA LEU A 207 14.47 -1.44 -12.28
C LEU A 207 14.88 -1.55 -13.77
N TYR A 208 15.73 -0.67 -14.28
CA TYR A 208 16.29 -0.80 -15.63
C TYR A 208 17.41 -1.84 -15.72
N THR A 209 18.00 -2.26 -14.61
CA THR A 209 19.16 -3.19 -14.60
C THR A 209 18.76 -4.65 -14.36
N ILE A 210 17.51 -4.91 -13.98
CA ILE A 210 16.95 -6.23 -13.73
C ILE A 210 16.03 -6.69 -14.83
#